data_a094d09079f9db5016e1742cbe65e9e9
#
_entry.id   a094d09079f9db5016e1742cbe65e9e9
#
_cell.length_a   1.000
_cell.length_b   1.000
_cell.length_c   1.000
_cell.angle_alpha   90.00
_cell.angle_beta   90.00
_cell.angle_gamma   90.00
#
_symmetry.space_group_name_H-M   'P 1'
#
loop_
_entity.id
_entity.type
_entity.pdbx_description
1 polymer ?
#
loop_
_entity_poly.entity_id
_entity_poly.type
_entity_poly.pdbx_seq_one_letter_code
_entity_poly.pdbx_strand_id
1 'polypeptide(L)'
;MRGTDLLDVADSAAATLPSAALPSAIPSATILVAPPITDAERLARIEKARRLMIRNGIDAILLEGGSSMFYYTGVRWGNSERTFAVVIPARGELAWVTPAFEEQRARELIKFGTDVRVWQEDESPYRVIAGILRDRGARGTIGIEERLRFFIADGVRQVMPRARFVSATPVTAGCRMIKSPAELALMQQANDITLSAIGSTLAALKEGMTNKEVSTAVGTATRALGGTGDGGLVIFGKFTAFPHGSVQPQTLKEGDVVLLDTGCTVEGYASDITRTTVFGTPTQRQRDVWEIEKRAQSAAVSAAQMGATCESVDDAARAVITAAGYGPDYKLPGVPHRTGHGIGLDGHEWTNFVRGNKTRLEPGMCFSAEPTIVNYAEFGIRLEDCLYITENGPKLFTPLSPSIDRPV
;
A
#
# COMPACT_ATOMS: atom_id res chain seq x y z
N MET A 1 34.25 -41.01 39.53
CA MET A 1 33.51 -42.15 39.03
C MET A 1 32.19 -41.71 38.46
N ARG A 2 32.01 -41.95 37.15
CA ARG A 2 30.78 -42.06 36.37
C ARG A 2 30.00 -40.74 36.24
N GLY A 3 29.68 -40.25 35.06
CA GLY A 3 29.69 -40.77 33.69
C GLY A 3 28.68 -39.93 32.95
N THR A 4 29.15 -39.36 31.94
CA THR A 4 28.52 -38.64 30.85
C THR A 4 27.35 -39.38 30.24
N ASP A 5 26.29 -38.70 29.88
CA ASP A 5 25.54 -39.03 28.66
C ASP A 5 25.12 -37.76 27.93
N LEU A 6 25.77 -37.53 26.79
CA LEU A 6 25.41 -36.58 25.75
C LEU A 6 24.23 -37.19 24.97
N LEU A 7 23.10 -36.51 24.97
CA LEU A 7 21.99 -36.87 24.09
C LEU A 7 22.27 -36.28 22.69
N ASP A 8 22.47 -37.18 21.74
CA ASP A 8 22.44 -36.97 20.31
C ASP A 8 21.15 -36.27 19.90
N VAL A 9 21.27 -35.07 19.35
CA VAL A 9 20.17 -34.42 18.63
C VAL A 9 20.28 -34.85 17.18
N ALA A 10 19.38 -35.71 16.79
CA ALA A 10 19.25 -36.22 15.43
C ALA A 10 19.03 -35.08 14.42
N ASP A 11 19.89 -35.10 13.43
CA ASP A 11 19.84 -34.30 12.20
C ASP A 11 18.51 -34.54 11.47
N SER A 12 17.58 -33.59 11.57
CA SER A 12 16.34 -33.59 10.82
C SER A 12 16.63 -33.05 9.42
N ALA A 13 16.84 -33.96 8.48
CA ALA A 13 16.95 -33.66 7.06
C ALA A 13 15.76 -32.82 6.60
N ALA A 14 16.00 -31.57 6.26
CA ALA A 14 15.05 -30.70 5.58
C ALA A 14 14.71 -31.33 4.22
N ALA A 15 13.51 -31.89 4.10
CA ALA A 15 12.99 -32.35 2.82
C ALA A 15 12.83 -31.14 1.90
N THR A 16 13.68 -31.06 0.89
CA THR A 16 13.52 -30.12 -0.23
C THR A 16 12.26 -30.51 -1.00
N LEU A 17 11.22 -29.68 -0.86
CA LEU A 17 10.01 -29.77 -1.66
C LEU A 17 10.38 -29.60 -3.15
N PRO A 18 9.83 -30.40 -4.07
CA PRO A 18 10.08 -30.24 -5.49
C PRO A 18 9.55 -28.86 -5.94
N SER A 19 10.43 -28.07 -6.54
CA SER A 19 10.07 -26.83 -7.21
C SER A 19 9.01 -27.15 -8.28
N ALA A 20 7.77 -26.75 -8.05
CA ALA A 20 6.74 -26.79 -9.08
C ALA A 20 7.19 -25.87 -10.22
N ALA A 21 7.56 -26.46 -11.36
CA ALA A 21 7.91 -25.70 -12.55
C ALA A 21 6.69 -24.86 -12.98
N LEU A 22 6.85 -23.54 -12.98
CA LEU A 22 5.87 -22.61 -13.56
C LEU A 22 5.64 -22.98 -15.05
N PRO A 23 4.41 -22.88 -15.55
CA PRO A 23 4.16 -23.05 -16.98
C PRO A 23 4.98 -22.05 -17.78
N SER A 24 5.66 -22.50 -18.82
CA SER A 24 6.63 -21.77 -19.64
C SER A 24 6.04 -20.69 -20.56
N ALA A 25 4.83 -20.22 -20.32
CA ALA A 25 4.18 -19.18 -21.09
C ALA A 25 3.52 -18.15 -20.16
N ILE A 26 4.32 -17.21 -19.62
CA ILE A 26 3.78 -15.93 -19.25
C ILE A 26 3.43 -15.22 -20.55
N PRO A 27 2.18 -14.78 -20.80
CA PRO A 27 1.88 -14.00 -21.98
C PRO A 27 2.78 -12.78 -21.98
N SER A 28 3.61 -12.63 -23.02
CA SER A 28 4.53 -11.51 -23.17
C SER A 28 3.76 -10.23 -23.54
N ALA A 29 2.99 -9.72 -22.63
CA ALA A 29 2.65 -8.30 -22.69
C ALA A 29 3.97 -7.56 -22.42
N THR A 30 4.40 -6.71 -23.35
CA THR A 30 5.59 -5.87 -23.14
C THR A 30 5.27 -4.88 -22.05
N ILE A 31 5.69 -5.19 -20.80
CA ILE A 31 5.55 -4.26 -19.69
C ILE A 31 6.53 -3.13 -19.91
N LEU A 32 6.03 -1.90 -20.01
CA LEU A 32 6.85 -0.71 -20.17
C LEU A 32 7.59 -0.41 -18.87
N VAL A 33 8.92 -0.32 -18.96
CA VAL A 33 9.76 0.05 -17.81
C VAL A 33 9.70 1.56 -17.60
N ALA A 34 9.16 1.99 -16.48
CA ALA A 34 9.11 3.39 -16.09
C ALA A 34 10.46 3.86 -15.51
N PRO A 35 10.89 5.08 -15.80
CA PRO A 35 12.10 5.63 -15.19
C PRO A 35 11.88 5.91 -13.70
N PRO A 36 12.95 5.82 -12.87
CA PRO A 36 12.86 6.15 -11.46
C PRO A 36 12.61 7.65 -11.23
N ILE A 37 12.09 8.00 -10.06
CA ILE A 37 11.89 9.41 -9.66
C ILE A 37 13.23 10.14 -9.60
N THR A 38 13.33 11.25 -10.31
CA THR A 38 14.56 12.05 -10.39
C THR A 38 14.82 12.86 -9.12
N ASP A 39 16.06 13.24 -8.89
CA ASP A 39 16.44 14.14 -7.79
C ASP A 39 15.81 15.54 -7.95
N ALA A 40 15.66 16.03 -9.19
CA ALA A 40 14.96 17.29 -9.47
C ALA A 40 13.48 17.24 -9.02
N GLU A 41 12.79 16.13 -9.26
CA GLU A 41 11.42 15.95 -8.79
C GLU A 41 11.35 15.88 -7.26
N ARG A 42 12.29 15.22 -6.60
CA ARG A 42 12.35 15.18 -5.12
C ARG A 42 12.56 16.57 -4.52
N LEU A 43 13.41 17.39 -5.12
CA LEU A 43 13.57 18.80 -4.72
C LEU A 43 12.27 19.59 -4.91
N ALA A 44 11.56 19.40 -6.02
CA ALA A 44 10.25 20.03 -6.25
C ALA A 44 9.20 19.62 -5.22
N ARG A 45 9.23 18.35 -4.75
CA ARG A 45 8.37 17.82 -3.66
C ARG A 45 8.69 18.51 -2.34
N ILE A 46 9.96 18.69 -2.00
CA ILE A 46 10.39 19.45 -0.81
C ILE A 46 9.87 20.87 -0.87
N GLU A 47 9.98 21.55 -2.02
CA GLU A 47 9.44 22.89 -2.20
C GLU A 47 7.90 22.94 -2.10
N LYS A 48 7.20 21.91 -2.60
CA LYS A 48 5.74 21.77 -2.39
C LYS A 48 5.41 21.64 -0.90
N ALA A 49 6.16 20.80 -0.16
CA ALA A 49 5.99 20.67 1.29
C ALA A 49 6.21 21.99 2.01
N ARG A 50 7.23 22.76 1.66
CA ARG A 50 7.51 24.10 2.23
C ARG A 50 6.34 25.06 2.03
N ARG A 51 5.79 25.13 0.82
CA ARG A 51 4.58 25.94 0.57
C ARG A 51 3.39 25.52 1.40
N LEU A 52 3.18 24.21 1.56
CA LEU A 52 2.11 23.68 2.41
C LEU A 52 2.36 23.96 3.89
N MET A 53 3.59 23.83 4.38
CA MET A 53 3.96 24.21 5.75
C MET A 53 3.65 25.67 6.03
N ILE A 54 4.09 26.59 5.16
CA ILE A 54 3.82 28.03 5.31
C ILE A 54 2.32 28.31 5.34
N ARG A 55 1.53 27.70 4.46
CA ARG A 55 0.07 27.85 4.41
C ARG A 55 -0.62 27.36 5.70
N ASN A 56 -0.09 26.30 6.31
CA ASN A 56 -0.66 25.71 7.50
C ASN A 56 -0.02 26.18 8.83
N GLY A 57 0.89 27.17 8.77
CA GLY A 57 1.57 27.70 9.95
C GLY A 57 2.44 26.66 10.67
N ILE A 58 3.09 25.79 9.91
CA ILE A 58 4.02 24.75 10.39
C ILE A 58 5.45 25.21 10.07
N ASP A 59 6.33 25.25 11.07
CA ASP A 59 7.70 25.73 10.92
C ASP A 59 8.62 24.66 10.33
N ALA A 60 8.40 23.41 10.66
CA ALA A 60 9.15 22.26 10.15
C ALA A 60 8.32 20.98 10.26
N ILE A 61 8.64 19.99 9.44
CA ILE A 61 8.15 18.61 9.60
C ILE A 61 9.30 17.69 10.01
N LEU A 62 8.99 16.75 10.90
CA LEU A 62 9.89 15.71 11.35
C LEU A 62 9.46 14.37 10.77
N LEU A 63 10.39 13.70 10.08
CA LEU A 63 10.18 12.40 9.44
C LEU A 63 11.23 11.41 9.94
N GLU A 64 10.81 10.15 10.13
CA GLU A 64 11.72 9.01 10.30
C GLU A 64 11.69 8.10 9.06
N GLY A 65 12.43 6.98 9.09
CA GLY A 65 12.44 5.99 8.02
C GLY A 65 11.03 5.52 7.66
N GLY A 66 10.71 5.58 6.37
CA GLY A 66 9.39 5.25 5.86
C GLY A 66 9.09 5.93 4.53
N SER A 67 7.85 5.78 4.09
CA SER A 67 7.40 6.25 2.77
C SER A 67 7.52 7.76 2.59
N SER A 68 7.25 8.56 3.63
CA SER A 68 7.38 10.02 3.54
C SER A 68 8.84 10.46 3.46
N MET A 69 9.77 9.86 4.22
CA MET A 69 11.20 10.13 4.07
C MET A 69 11.66 9.77 2.65
N PHE A 70 11.31 8.58 2.18
CA PHE A 70 11.65 8.14 0.82
C PHE A 70 11.05 9.05 -0.25
N TYR A 71 9.82 9.50 -0.10
CA TYR A 71 9.13 10.40 -1.03
C TYR A 71 9.91 11.69 -1.28
N TYR A 72 10.38 12.32 -0.20
CA TYR A 72 11.09 13.60 -0.30
C TYR A 72 12.56 13.43 -0.65
N THR A 73 13.22 12.40 -0.12
CA THR A 73 14.70 12.34 -0.13
C THR A 73 15.28 11.21 -0.94
N GLY A 74 14.49 10.19 -1.25
CA GLY A 74 14.97 8.94 -1.85
C GLY A 74 15.67 8.01 -0.88
N VAL A 75 15.85 8.39 0.38
CA VAL A 75 16.52 7.57 1.38
C VAL A 75 15.57 6.48 1.89
N ARG A 76 16.01 5.24 1.83
CA ARG A 76 15.38 4.08 2.46
C ARG A 76 16.17 3.72 3.71
N TRP A 77 15.51 3.77 4.86
CA TRP A 77 16.12 3.43 6.15
C TRP A 77 15.17 2.56 6.95
N GLY A 78 15.69 1.44 7.46
CA GLY A 78 14.93 0.55 8.35
C GLY A 78 14.82 1.13 9.75
N ASN A 79 13.63 1.07 10.33
CA ASN A 79 13.41 1.56 11.69
C ASN A 79 13.84 0.52 12.73
N SER A 80 14.60 0.98 13.73
CA SER A 80 14.95 0.28 14.95
C SER A 80 14.63 1.18 16.14
N GLU A 81 15.03 0.81 17.36
CA GLU A 81 14.93 1.69 18.55
C GLU A 81 15.80 2.95 18.40
N ARG A 82 16.79 2.93 17.50
CA ARG A 82 17.69 4.07 17.24
C ARG A 82 17.04 5.05 16.28
N THR A 83 17.10 6.32 16.64
CA THR A 83 16.48 7.38 15.84
C THR A 83 17.38 7.75 14.67
N PHE A 84 16.87 7.49 13.45
CA PHE A 84 17.33 8.10 12.22
C PHE A 84 16.21 8.97 11.67
N ALA A 85 16.47 10.26 11.46
CA ALA A 85 15.41 11.21 11.11
C ALA A 85 15.90 12.33 10.17
N VAL A 86 14.96 12.93 9.45
CA VAL A 86 15.18 14.17 8.70
C VAL A 86 14.21 15.25 9.19
N VAL A 87 14.74 16.45 9.38
CA VAL A 87 13.97 17.66 9.65
C VAL A 87 13.91 18.45 8.34
N ILE A 88 12.72 18.66 7.80
CA ILE A 88 12.49 19.54 6.65
C ILE A 88 11.86 20.83 7.18
N PRO A 89 12.61 21.94 7.24
CA PRO A 89 12.08 23.23 7.68
C PRO A 89 11.27 23.91 6.57
N ALA A 90 10.32 24.75 6.94
CA ALA A 90 9.56 25.57 6.00
C ALA A 90 10.48 26.58 5.26
N ARG A 91 11.63 26.92 5.85
CA ARG A 91 12.67 27.78 5.24
C ARG A 91 14.05 27.25 5.62
N GLY A 92 14.98 27.33 4.70
CA GLY A 92 16.36 26.88 4.91
C GLY A 92 16.58 25.43 4.49
N GLU A 93 17.77 24.93 4.72
CA GLU A 93 18.21 23.59 4.33
C GLU A 93 17.66 22.54 5.30
N LEU A 94 17.27 21.38 4.77
CA LEU A 94 16.93 20.21 5.57
C LEU A 94 18.16 19.69 6.30
N ALA A 95 17.96 18.97 7.41
CA ALA A 95 19.05 18.43 8.20
C ALA A 95 18.72 17.01 8.69
N TRP A 96 19.73 16.21 8.90
CA TRP A 96 19.66 14.82 9.25
C TRP A 96 20.14 14.55 10.66
N VAL A 97 19.58 13.52 11.27
CA VAL A 97 20.01 12.98 12.56
C VAL A 97 20.23 11.49 12.39
N THR A 98 21.41 11.01 12.77
CA THR A 98 21.79 9.60 12.67
C THR A 98 22.61 9.16 13.90
N PRO A 99 22.55 7.87 14.30
CA PRO A 99 23.54 7.33 15.24
C PRO A 99 24.95 7.54 14.70
N ALA A 100 25.90 7.85 15.55
CA ALA A 100 27.27 8.17 15.14
C ALA A 100 27.97 7.01 14.40
N PHE A 101 27.71 5.78 14.83
CA PHE A 101 28.31 4.60 14.19
C PHE A 101 27.71 4.28 12.79
N GLU A 102 26.53 4.85 12.46
CA GLU A 102 25.88 4.73 11.14
C GLU A 102 26.15 5.94 10.22
N GLU A 103 26.94 6.92 10.66
CA GLU A 103 27.13 8.17 9.91
C GLU A 103 27.63 7.94 8.47
N GLN A 104 28.63 7.07 8.30
CA GLN A 104 29.18 6.82 6.96
C GLN A 104 28.13 6.24 6.02
N ARG A 105 27.39 5.24 6.48
CA ARG A 105 26.27 4.66 5.72
C ARG A 105 25.18 5.67 5.42
N ALA A 106 24.84 6.53 6.38
CA ALA A 106 23.86 7.58 6.17
C ALA A 106 24.32 8.55 5.06
N ARG A 107 25.59 8.97 5.07
CA ARG A 107 26.17 9.86 4.05
C ARG A 107 26.21 9.26 2.64
N GLU A 108 26.34 7.93 2.52
CA GLU A 108 26.25 7.26 1.22
C GLU A 108 24.83 7.34 0.61
N LEU A 109 23.80 7.39 1.44
CA LEU A 109 22.40 7.42 1.02
C LEU A 109 21.83 8.84 0.88
N ILE A 110 22.36 9.80 1.64
CA ILE A 110 21.85 11.19 1.68
C ILE A 110 22.30 11.93 0.41
N LYS A 111 21.32 12.40 -0.33
CA LYS A 111 21.55 13.21 -1.55
C LYS A 111 21.28 14.70 -1.35
N PHE A 112 20.47 15.05 -0.36
CA PHE A 112 20.06 16.44 -0.10
C PHE A 112 20.31 16.79 1.35
N GLY A 113 20.80 18.02 1.57
CA GLY A 113 21.15 18.52 2.88
C GLY A 113 22.53 18.07 3.33
N THR A 114 23.39 19.05 3.64
CA THR A 114 24.78 18.81 4.06
C THR A 114 24.90 18.72 5.59
N ASP A 115 23.91 19.21 6.33
CA ASP A 115 23.87 19.20 7.81
C ASP A 115 23.43 17.82 8.31
N VAL A 116 24.41 16.96 8.58
CA VAL A 116 24.21 15.62 9.16
C VAL A 116 24.76 15.62 10.56
N ARG A 117 23.90 15.52 11.57
CA ARG A 117 24.27 15.53 12.99
C ARG A 117 24.14 14.15 13.58
N VAL A 118 25.13 13.80 14.38
CA VAL A 118 25.24 12.49 15.01
C VAL A 118 24.90 12.56 16.49
N TRP A 119 24.55 11.43 17.08
CA TRP A 119 24.39 11.21 18.51
C TRP A 119 25.06 9.90 18.89
N GLN A 120 25.71 9.87 20.08
CA GLN A 120 26.31 8.67 20.63
C GLN A 120 25.28 7.85 21.42
N GLU A 121 25.55 6.58 21.66
CA GLU A 121 24.61 5.66 22.32
C GLU A 121 24.17 6.12 23.73
N ASP A 122 24.97 6.94 24.42
CA ASP A 122 24.70 7.55 25.71
C ASP A 122 24.11 8.98 25.61
N GLU A 123 23.88 9.48 24.37
CA GLU A 123 23.31 10.80 24.15
C GLU A 123 21.83 10.74 23.74
N SER A 124 21.16 11.87 23.83
CA SER A 124 19.76 11.99 23.42
C SER A 124 19.62 12.47 21.98
N PRO A 125 19.13 11.63 21.03
CA PRO A 125 18.86 12.04 19.66
C PRO A 125 17.84 13.18 19.59
N TYR A 126 16.95 13.27 20.57
CA TYR A 126 15.91 14.30 20.64
C TYR A 126 16.49 15.69 20.90
N ARG A 127 17.60 15.78 21.65
CA ARG A 127 18.34 17.04 21.84
C ARG A 127 19.00 17.49 20.54
N VAL A 128 19.48 16.55 19.74
CA VAL A 128 20.07 16.82 18.42
C VAL A 128 18.99 17.35 17.46
N ILE A 129 17.83 16.69 17.40
CA ILE A 129 16.68 17.16 16.62
C ILE A 129 16.26 18.56 17.07
N ALA A 130 16.12 18.77 18.36
CA ALA A 130 15.76 20.08 18.92
C ALA A 130 16.81 21.17 18.62
N GLY A 131 18.09 20.80 18.56
CA GLY A 131 19.18 21.66 18.08
C GLY A 131 18.94 22.13 16.65
N ILE A 132 18.71 21.18 15.74
CA ILE A 132 18.38 21.48 14.32
C ILE A 132 17.18 22.41 14.23
N LEU A 133 16.07 22.10 14.89
CA LEU A 133 14.86 22.91 14.87
C LEU A 133 15.13 24.34 15.35
N ARG A 134 15.89 24.53 16.43
CA ARG A 134 16.27 25.85 16.92
C ARG A 134 17.14 26.64 15.93
N ASP A 135 18.12 25.98 15.33
CA ASP A 135 19.06 26.60 14.37
C ASP A 135 18.35 27.00 13.07
N ARG A 136 17.30 26.28 12.68
CA ARG A 136 16.42 26.60 11.53
C ARG A 136 15.31 27.60 11.87
N GLY A 137 15.27 28.11 13.11
CA GLY A 137 14.22 29.03 13.55
C GLY A 137 12.84 28.39 13.74
N ALA A 138 12.74 27.07 13.66
CA ALA A 138 11.51 26.30 13.85
C ALA A 138 11.24 26.08 15.35
N ARG A 139 10.67 27.09 16.02
CA ARG A 139 10.47 27.10 17.49
C ARG A 139 8.99 27.11 17.88
N GLY A 140 8.07 27.33 16.94
CA GLY A 140 6.64 27.47 17.20
C GLY A 140 5.88 26.17 16.98
N THR A 141 5.57 25.84 15.73
CA THR A 141 4.75 24.67 15.38
C THR A 141 5.55 23.64 14.60
N ILE A 142 5.64 22.44 15.14
CA ILE A 142 6.34 21.31 14.52
C ILE A 142 5.30 20.28 14.05
N GLY A 143 5.33 19.97 12.77
CA GLY A 143 4.52 18.93 12.15
C GLY A 143 5.15 17.55 12.37
N ILE A 144 4.37 16.65 12.92
CA ILE A 144 4.75 15.25 13.13
C ILE A 144 4.11 14.42 12.02
N GLU A 145 4.94 13.69 11.28
CA GLU A 145 4.48 12.79 10.25
C GLU A 145 3.60 11.69 10.88
N GLU A 146 2.58 11.25 10.16
CA GLU A 146 1.51 10.38 10.70
C GLU A 146 2.00 8.99 11.13
N ARG A 147 3.14 8.53 10.64
CA ARG A 147 3.76 7.24 10.99
C ARG A 147 4.98 7.38 11.90
N LEU A 148 5.38 8.61 12.25
CA LEU A 148 6.47 8.83 13.20
C LEU A 148 6.13 8.17 14.53
N ARG A 149 7.00 7.31 15.03
CA ARG A 149 6.76 6.59 16.27
C ARG A 149 6.66 7.55 17.47
N PHE A 150 5.68 7.30 18.33
CA PHE A 150 5.33 8.18 19.44
C PHE A 150 6.52 8.53 20.33
N PHE A 151 7.41 7.57 20.65
CA PHE A 151 8.55 7.82 21.54
C PHE A 151 9.51 8.88 20.98
N ILE A 152 9.63 9.01 19.65
CA ILE A 152 10.44 10.05 19.01
C ILE A 152 9.74 11.41 19.18
N ALA A 153 8.46 11.47 18.85
CA ALA A 153 7.67 12.69 18.97
C ALA A 153 7.63 13.18 20.43
N ASP A 154 7.42 12.28 21.39
CA ASP A 154 7.39 12.59 22.82
C ASP A 154 8.76 13.02 23.32
N GLY A 155 9.83 12.32 22.92
CA GLY A 155 11.20 12.69 23.28
C GLY A 155 11.57 14.11 22.81
N VAL A 156 11.20 14.49 21.58
CA VAL A 156 11.41 15.88 21.09
C VAL A 156 10.53 16.86 21.86
N ARG A 157 9.27 16.52 22.15
CA ARG A 157 8.35 17.35 22.95
C ARG A 157 8.90 17.66 24.34
N GLN A 158 9.49 16.67 25.00
CA GLN A 158 10.09 16.86 26.34
C GLN A 158 11.25 17.86 26.34
N VAL A 159 12.05 17.90 25.28
CA VAL A 159 13.19 18.83 25.15
C VAL A 159 12.83 20.17 24.49
N MET A 160 11.61 20.28 23.97
CA MET A 160 11.03 21.49 23.38
C MET A 160 9.64 21.82 23.95
N PRO A 161 9.49 22.02 25.28
CA PRO A 161 8.18 22.13 25.94
C PRO A 161 7.35 23.36 25.53
N ARG A 162 7.97 24.35 24.84
CA ARG A 162 7.29 25.54 24.34
C ARG A 162 6.81 25.40 22.90
N ALA A 163 7.25 24.38 22.17
CA ALA A 163 6.81 24.13 20.80
C ALA A 163 5.45 23.44 20.80
N ARG A 164 4.62 23.77 19.84
CA ARG A 164 3.35 23.10 19.56
C ARG A 164 3.58 21.96 18.55
N PHE A 165 3.20 20.75 18.90
CA PHE A 165 3.26 19.61 18.01
C PHE A 165 1.90 19.36 17.39
N VAL A 166 1.87 19.22 16.06
CA VAL A 166 0.64 19.03 15.27
C VAL A 166 0.84 17.91 14.25
N SER A 167 -0.24 17.36 13.72
CA SER A 167 -0.15 16.43 12.59
C SER A 167 0.44 17.13 11.36
N ALA A 168 1.38 16.49 10.69
CA ALA A 168 1.92 16.93 9.40
C ALA A 168 1.04 16.50 8.21
N THR A 169 -0.06 15.78 8.42
CA THR A 169 -0.96 15.27 7.36
C THR A 169 -1.32 16.33 6.31
N PRO A 170 -1.62 17.61 6.64
CA PRO A 170 -1.87 18.63 5.61
C PRO A 170 -0.68 18.88 4.66
N VAL A 171 0.53 18.50 5.08
CA VAL A 171 1.76 18.62 4.27
C VAL A 171 2.10 17.29 3.61
N THR A 172 2.25 16.23 4.38
CA THR A 172 2.69 14.91 3.92
C THR A 172 1.67 14.26 2.99
N ALA A 173 0.43 14.11 3.44
CA ALA A 173 -0.67 13.63 2.61
C ALA A 173 -1.00 14.62 1.49
N GLY A 174 -1.00 15.94 1.76
CA GLY A 174 -1.19 16.97 0.74
C GLY A 174 -0.16 16.95 -0.39
N CYS A 175 1.05 16.46 -0.14
CA CYS A 175 2.05 16.22 -1.19
C CYS A 175 1.80 14.90 -1.93
N ARG A 176 1.62 13.78 -1.20
CA ARG A 176 1.58 12.43 -1.73
C ARG A 176 0.26 12.08 -2.42
N MET A 177 -0.84 12.71 -2.02
CA MET A 177 -2.18 12.43 -2.54
C MET A 177 -2.29 12.71 -4.05
N ILE A 178 -1.62 13.74 -4.56
CA ILE A 178 -1.60 14.11 -5.97
C ILE A 178 -0.32 13.57 -6.61
N LYS A 179 -0.45 12.52 -7.41
CA LYS A 179 0.68 11.86 -8.09
C LYS A 179 1.13 12.64 -9.31
N SER A 180 2.44 12.71 -9.50
CA SER A 180 3.04 13.25 -10.72
C SER A 180 2.93 12.23 -11.87
N PRO A 181 3.14 12.66 -13.14
CA PRO A 181 3.21 11.74 -14.28
C PRO A 181 4.25 10.62 -14.10
N ALA A 182 5.39 10.89 -13.46
CA ALA A 182 6.42 9.89 -13.19
C ALA A 182 5.93 8.85 -12.16
N GLU A 183 5.24 9.29 -11.10
CA GLU A 183 4.63 8.39 -10.12
C GLU A 183 3.55 7.51 -10.77
N LEU A 184 2.68 8.10 -11.61
CA LEU A 184 1.66 7.35 -12.35
C LEU A 184 2.26 6.31 -13.30
N ALA A 185 3.38 6.58 -13.93
CA ALA A 185 4.08 5.63 -14.80
C ALA A 185 4.61 4.42 -14.01
N LEU A 186 5.18 4.64 -12.82
CA LEU A 186 5.63 3.56 -11.92
C LEU A 186 4.45 2.72 -11.41
N MET A 187 3.34 3.37 -11.06
CA MET A 187 2.11 2.67 -10.66
C MET A 187 1.51 1.88 -11.84
N GLN A 188 1.55 2.41 -13.06
CA GLN A 188 1.10 1.67 -14.26
C GLN A 188 1.92 0.39 -14.42
N GLN A 189 3.24 0.47 -14.35
CA GLN A 189 4.11 -0.70 -14.44
C GLN A 189 3.80 -1.72 -13.34
N ALA A 190 3.59 -1.27 -12.09
CA ALA A 190 3.24 -2.16 -10.98
C ALA A 190 1.90 -2.88 -11.23
N ASN A 191 0.89 -2.18 -11.73
CA ASN A 191 -0.42 -2.75 -12.05
C ASN A 191 -0.34 -3.75 -13.22
N ASP A 192 0.43 -3.46 -14.27
CA ASP A 192 0.64 -4.37 -15.41
C ASP A 192 1.33 -5.67 -14.96
N ILE A 193 2.32 -5.57 -14.09
CA ILE A 193 3.00 -6.73 -13.48
C ILE A 193 2.01 -7.56 -12.67
N THR A 194 1.24 -6.93 -11.80
CA THR A 194 0.30 -7.62 -10.91
C THR A 194 -0.79 -8.33 -11.69
N LEU A 195 -1.40 -7.68 -12.68
CA LEU A 195 -2.43 -8.31 -13.51
C LEU A 195 -1.88 -9.52 -14.28
N SER A 196 -0.66 -9.40 -14.82
CA SER A 196 0.02 -10.49 -15.52
C SER A 196 0.35 -11.66 -14.59
N ALA A 197 0.81 -11.38 -13.37
CA ALA A 197 1.08 -12.39 -12.36
C ALA A 197 -0.19 -13.14 -11.92
N ILE A 198 -1.30 -12.42 -11.72
CA ILE A 198 -2.60 -13.02 -11.44
C ILE A 198 -3.02 -13.95 -12.60
N GLY A 199 -2.99 -13.47 -13.83
CA GLY A 199 -3.40 -14.23 -15.01
C GLY A 199 -2.61 -15.53 -15.16
N SER A 200 -1.29 -15.48 -15.05
CA SER A 200 -0.42 -16.66 -15.11
C SER A 200 -0.70 -17.66 -13.98
N THR A 201 -0.96 -17.14 -12.77
CA THR A 201 -1.26 -17.98 -11.61
C THR A 201 -2.62 -18.67 -11.75
N LEU A 202 -3.65 -17.94 -12.16
CA LEU A 202 -4.98 -18.52 -12.37
C LEU A 202 -4.97 -19.62 -13.44
N ALA A 203 -4.21 -19.44 -14.52
CA ALA A 203 -4.03 -20.47 -15.56
C ALA A 203 -3.29 -21.73 -15.08
N ALA A 204 -2.54 -21.63 -13.97
CA ALA A 204 -1.76 -22.74 -13.41
C ALA A 204 -2.47 -23.47 -12.25
N LEU A 205 -3.67 -23.04 -11.83
CA LEU A 205 -4.40 -23.64 -10.73
C LEU A 205 -4.68 -25.14 -10.98
N LYS A 206 -4.55 -25.93 -9.92
CA LYS A 206 -4.86 -27.37 -9.93
C LYS A 206 -5.58 -27.72 -8.65
N GLU A 207 -6.51 -28.66 -8.71
CA GLU A 207 -7.14 -29.21 -7.53
C GLU A 207 -6.10 -29.76 -6.55
N GLY A 208 -6.33 -29.57 -5.26
CA GLY A 208 -5.43 -29.99 -4.20
C GLY A 208 -4.35 -28.95 -3.84
N MET A 209 -4.15 -27.89 -4.63
CA MET A 209 -3.23 -26.82 -4.25
C MET A 209 -3.69 -26.11 -2.99
N THR A 210 -2.76 -25.79 -2.11
CA THR A 210 -3.03 -24.95 -0.93
C THR A 210 -3.02 -23.47 -1.30
N ASN A 211 -3.73 -22.65 -0.52
CA ASN A 211 -3.71 -21.20 -0.69
C ASN A 211 -2.29 -20.59 -0.55
N LYS A 212 -1.42 -21.22 0.27
CA LYS A 212 -0.01 -20.79 0.41
C LYS A 212 0.82 -21.08 -0.84
N GLU A 213 0.62 -22.24 -1.47
CA GLU A 213 1.30 -22.58 -2.73
C GLU A 213 0.89 -21.62 -3.84
N VAL A 214 -0.41 -21.28 -3.93
CA VAL A 214 -0.90 -20.32 -4.92
C VAL A 214 -0.36 -18.90 -4.62
N SER A 215 -0.34 -18.46 -3.37
CA SER A 215 0.29 -17.18 -2.99
C SER A 215 1.77 -17.13 -3.35
N THR A 216 2.52 -18.24 -3.11
CA THR A 216 3.93 -18.35 -3.51
C THR A 216 4.10 -18.26 -5.03
N ALA A 217 3.19 -18.86 -5.80
CA ALA A 217 3.21 -18.78 -7.26
C ALA A 217 3.00 -17.35 -7.76
N VAL A 218 2.03 -16.62 -7.18
CA VAL A 218 1.83 -15.18 -7.46
C VAL A 218 3.11 -14.38 -7.21
N GLY A 219 3.72 -14.54 -6.02
CA GLY A 219 4.95 -13.82 -5.68
C GLY A 219 6.12 -14.16 -6.61
N THR A 220 6.22 -15.43 -7.03
CA THR A 220 7.25 -15.86 -7.98
C THR A 220 7.03 -15.24 -9.36
N ALA A 221 5.81 -15.23 -9.88
CA ALA A 221 5.46 -14.60 -11.14
C ALA A 221 5.71 -13.08 -11.09
N THR A 222 5.32 -12.43 -10.00
CA THR A 222 5.58 -10.99 -9.76
C THR A 222 7.06 -10.64 -9.85
N ARG A 223 7.91 -11.39 -9.15
CA ARG A 223 9.37 -11.16 -9.18
C ARG A 223 9.98 -11.45 -10.54
N ALA A 224 9.51 -12.47 -11.24
CA ALA A 224 9.98 -12.80 -12.60
C ALA A 224 9.65 -11.68 -13.60
N LEU A 225 8.58 -10.90 -13.36
CA LEU A 225 8.18 -9.74 -14.17
C LEU A 225 8.85 -8.42 -13.72
N GLY A 226 9.71 -8.45 -12.68
CA GLY A 226 10.45 -7.29 -12.20
C GLY A 226 9.75 -6.48 -11.09
N GLY A 227 8.62 -6.95 -10.56
CA GLY A 227 7.97 -6.36 -9.39
C GLY A 227 8.57 -6.88 -8.07
N THR A 228 8.39 -6.11 -7.01
CA THR A 228 8.70 -6.54 -5.63
C THR A 228 7.40 -6.92 -4.92
N GLY A 229 7.27 -8.17 -4.52
CA GLY A 229 6.09 -8.70 -3.82
C GLY A 229 6.28 -10.16 -3.43
N ASP A 230 5.61 -10.58 -2.36
CA ASP A 230 5.74 -11.91 -1.76
C ASP A 230 4.54 -12.84 -2.01
N GLY A 231 3.62 -12.43 -2.90
CA GLY A 231 2.38 -13.13 -3.18
C GLY A 231 1.19 -12.25 -2.91
N GLY A 232 0.46 -12.49 -1.87
CA GLY A 232 -0.74 -11.74 -1.53
C GLY A 232 -1.73 -12.64 -0.80
N LEU A 233 -2.93 -12.15 -0.62
CA LEU A 233 -4.01 -12.89 0.00
C LEU A 233 -4.66 -13.82 -1.03
N VAL A 234 -4.59 -15.12 -0.77
CA VAL A 234 -5.26 -16.15 -1.58
C VAL A 234 -6.24 -16.90 -0.69
N ILE A 235 -7.50 -16.92 -1.11
CA ILE A 235 -8.60 -17.47 -0.30
C ILE A 235 -9.49 -18.36 -1.19
N PHE A 236 -9.95 -19.48 -0.65
CA PHE A 236 -10.80 -20.43 -1.35
C PHE A 236 -12.16 -20.68 -0.68
N GLY A 237 -13.18 -20.96 -1.49
CA GLY A 237 -14.50 -21.38 -1.09
C GLY A 237 -15.17 -20.42 -0.09
N LYS A 238 -15.73 -20.96 1.00
CA LYS A 238 -16.42 -20.18 2.03
C LYS A 238 -15.52 -19.16 2.74
N PHE A 239 -14.21 -19.37 2.73
CA PHE A 239 -13.28 -18.45 3.38
C PHE A 239 -13.13 -17.12 2.64
N THR A 240 -13.57 -17.02 1.38
CA THR A 240 -13.62 -15.74 0.64
C THR A 240 -14.56 -14.73 1.29
N ALA A 241 -15.46 -15.18 2.17
CA ALA A 241 -16.27 -14.29 3.00
C ALA A 241 -15.47 -13.54 4.10
N PHE A 242 -14.19 -13.87 4.32
CA PHE A 242 -13.33 -13.16 5.27
C PHE A 242 -12.46 -12.17 4.50
N PRO A 243 -12.72 -10.85 4.57
CA PRO A 243 -12.05 -9.86 3.71
C PRO A 243 -10.52 -9.88 3.77
N HIS A 244 -9.93 -10.19 4.93
CA HIS A 244 -8.49 -10.32 5.13
C HIS A 244 -8.05 -11.78 5.35
N GLY A 245 -8.87 -12.75 4.90
CA GLY A 245 -8.54 -14.16 4.96
C GLY A 245 -8.81 -14.84 6.29
N SER A 246 -8.46 -16.11 6.33
CA SER A 246 -8.62 -16.99 7.49
C SER A 246 -7.27 -17.65 7.81
N VAL A 247 -7.04 -17.92 9.09
CA VAL A 247 -5.87 -18.69 9.56
C VAL A 247 -6.03 -20.20 9.30
N GLN A 248 -7.24 -20.64 8.91
CA GLN A 248 -7.50 -22.04 8.63
C GLN A 248 -6.79 -22.46 7.33
N PRO A 249 -6.17 -23.66 7.31
CA PRO A 249 -5.63 -24.23 6.08
C PRO A 249 -6.71 -24.39 5.02
N GLN A 250 -6.38 -24.06 3.78
CA GLN A 250 -7.30 -24.14 2.65
C GLN A 250 -6.67 -24.93 1.52
N THR A 251 -7.44 -25.85 0.97
CA THR A 251 -7.06 -26.68 -0.19
C THR A 251 -8.11 -26.50 -1.26
N LEU A 252 -7.68 -26.19 -2.47
CA LEU A 252 -8.52 -25.89 -3.63
C LEU A 252 -9.28 -27.14 -4.08
N LYS A 253 -10.59 -26.97 -4.30
CA LYS A 253 -11.51 -28.02 -4.78
C LYS A 253 -12.36 -27.50 -5.93
N GLU A 254 -12.82 -28.41 -6.75
CA GLU A 254 -13.81 -28.13 -7.79
C GLU A 254 -15.02 -27.37 -7.21
N GLY A 255 -15.43 -26.29 -7.87
CA GLY A 255 -16.54 -25.41 -7.46
C GLY A 255 -16.20 -24.35 -6.41
N ASP A 256 -14.96 -24.32 -5.89
CA ASP A 256 -14.54 -23.27 -4.95
C ASP A 256 -14.47 -21.90 -5.64
N VAL A 257 -15.00 -20.89 -4.96
CA VAL A 257 -14.66 -19.50 -5.26
C VAL A 257 -13.18 -19.30 -4.96
N VAL A 258 -12.44 -18.70 -5.88
CA VAL A 258 -11.02 -18.36 -5.75
C VAL A 258 -10.89 -16.84 -5.78
N LEU A 259 -10.41 -16.27 -4.69
CA LEU A 259 -10.13 -14.86 -4.57
C LEU A 259 -8.62 -14.68 -4.44
N LEU A 260 -8.03 -13.94 -5.37
CA LEU A 260 -6.64 -13.48 -5.34
C LEU A 260 -6.65 -11.97 -5.16
N ASP A 261 -6.12 -11.50 -4.04
CA ASP A 261 -5.94 -10.09 -3.71
C ASP A 261 -4.45 -9.85 -3.50
N THR A 262 -3.84 -9.14 -4.43
CA THR A 262 -2.40 -9.00 -4.49
C THR A 262 -1.97 -7.70 -5.13
N GLY A 263 -0.76 -7.30 -4.76
CA GLY A 263 -0.09 -6.16 -5.33
C GLY A 263 1.41 -6.38 -5.42
N CYS A 264 2.07 -5.47 -6.08
CA CYS A 264 3.52 -5.38 -6.07
C CYS A 264 3.96 -3.93 -6.00
N THR A 265 5.25 -3.72 -5.83
CA THR A 265 5.82 -2.38 -5.94
C THR A 265 6.89 -2.32 -7.03
N VAL A 266 6.93 -1.17 -7.73
CA VAL A 266 8.01 -0.77 -8.63
C VAL A 266 8.57 0.55 -8.12
N GLU A 267 9.87 0.59 -7.83
CA GLU A 267 10.51 1.75 -7.19
C GLU A 267 9.78 2.23 -5.90
N GLY A 268 9.04 1.29 -5.25
CA GLY A 268 8.24 1.54 -4.06
C GLY A 268 6.80 1.98 -4.31
N TYR A 269 6.40 2.26 -5.55
CA TYR A 269 5.01 2.58 -5.91
C TYR A 269 4.19 1.31 -6.07
N ALA A 270 3.05 1.27 -5.39
CA ALA A 270 2.22 0.09 -5.25
C ALA A 270 1.14 -0.03 -6.33
N SER A 271 0.78 -1.27 -6.62
CA SER A 271 -0.48 -1.68 -7.22
C SER A 271 -1.31 -2.47 -6.22
N ASP A 272 -2.61 -2.58 -6.47
CA ASP A 272 -3.54 -3.39 -5.68
C ASP A 272 -4.67 -3.89 -6.58
N ILE A 273 -4.79 -5.21 -6.72
CA ILE A 273 -5.75 -5.84 -7.64
C ILE A 273 -6.34 -7.09 -6.99
N THR A 274 -7.65 -7.13 -6.89
CA THR A 274 -8.36 -8.37 -6.55
C THR A 274 -9.09 -8.94 -7.76
N ARG A 275 -8.92 -10.23 -7.97
CA ARG A 275 -9.69 -11.02 -8.94
C ARG A 275 -10.38 -12.17 -8.23
N THR A 276 -11.68 -12.31 -8.49
CA THR A 276 -12.48 -13.45 -8.00
C THR A 276 -13.01 -14.24 -9.20
N THR A 277 -12.79 -15.55 -9.14
CA THR A 277 -13.27 -16.54 -10.12
C THR A 277 -13.76 -17.79 -9.40
N VAL A 278 -14.08 -18.86 -10.12
CA VAL A 278 -14.40 -20.18 -9.58
C VAL A 278 -13.47 -21.21 -10.23
N PHE A 279 -12.92 -22.10 -9.42
CA PHE A 279 -12.18 -23.25 -9.92
C PHE A 279 -13.18 -24.31 -10.44
N GLY A 280 -13.19 -24.52 -11.76
CA GLY A 280 -14.21 -25.34 -12.44
C GLY A 280 -15.40 -24.52 -12.94
N THR A 281 -16.61 -25.06 -12.82
CA THR A 281 -17.82 -24.45 -13.35
C THR A 281 -18.57 -23.64 -12.28
N PRO A 282 -18.71 -22.30 -12.45
CA PRO A 282 -19.48 -21.48 -11.53
C PRO A 282 -20.95 -21.86 -11.47
N THR A 283 -21.53 -21.94 -10.28
CA THR A 283 -22.98 -22.04 -10.08
C THR A 283 -23.67 -20.74 -10.48
N GLN A 284 -24.99 -20.81 -10.74
CA GLN A 284 -25.77 -19.60 -11.06
C GLN A 284 -25.71 -18.58 -9.90
N ARG A 285 -25.74 -19.04 -8.65
CA ARG A 285 -25.61 -18.18 -7.46
C ARG A 285 -24.28 -17.42 -7.41
N GLN A 286 -23.16 -18.09 -7.73
CA GLN A 286 -21.85 -17.45 -7.80
C GLN A 286 -21.80 -16.40 -8.91
N ARG A 287 -22.36 -16.69 -10.09
CA ARG A 287 -22.48 -15.73 -11.20
C ARG A 287 -23.30 -14.51 -10.81
N ASP A 288 -24.48 -14.71 -10.21
CA ASP A 288 -25.38 -13.62 -9.83
C ASP A 288 -24.72 -12.65 -8.83
N VAL A 289 -24.03 -13.18 -7.80
CA VAL A 289 -23.32 -12.34 -6.81
C VAL A 289 -22.13 -11.63 -7.45
N TRP A 290 -21.39 -12.32 -8.31
CA TRP A 290 -20.25 -11.73 -9.02
C TRP A 290 -20.69 -10.57 -9.91
N GLU A 291 -21.80 -10.73 -10.64
CA GLU A 291 -22.35 -9.67 -11.50
C GLU A 291 -22.86 -8.45 -10.71
N ILE A 292 -23.40 -8.67 -9.50
CA ILE A 292 -23.78 -7.55 -8.61
C ILE A 292 -22.53 -6.79 -8.19
N GLU A 293 -21.47 -7.50 -7.78
CA GLU A 293 -20.20 -6.91 -7.37
C GLU A 293 -19.53 -6.14 -8.53
N LYS A 294 -19.51 -6.73 -9.72
CA LYS A 294 -19.03 -6.09 -10.95
C LYS A 294 -19.74 -4.75 -11.23
N ARG A 295 -21.06 -4.74 -11.09
CA ARG A 295 -21.85 -3.52 -11.29
C ARG A 295 -21.56 -2.49 -10.21
N ALA A 296 -21.33 -2.92 -8.95
CA ALA A 296 -20.99 -2.03 -7.85
C ALA A 296 -19.62 -1.38 -8.09
N GLN A 297 -18.61 -2.16 -8.48
CA GLN A 297 -17.28 -1.64 -8.85
C GLN A 297 -17.39 -0.65 -10.02
N SER A 298 -18.14 -1.01 -11.06
CA SER A 298 -18.33 -0.14 -12.23
C SER A 298 -19.03 1.17 -11.86
N ALA A 299 -20.00 1.14 -10.92
CA ALA A 299 -20.67 2.33 -10.41
C ALA A 299 -19.71 3.22 -9.61
N ALA A 300 -18.87 2.64 -8.76
CA ALA A 300 -17.82 3.38 -8.04
C ALA A 300 -16.87 4.08 -9.02
N VAL A 301 -16.32 3.34 -9.98
CA VAL A 301 -15.42 3.89 -11.01
C VAL A 301 -16.10 5.04 -11.76
N SER A 302 -17.35 4.84 -12.20
CA SER A 302 -18.10 5.88 -12.94
C SER A 302 -18.39 7.12 -12.11
N ALA A 303 -18.59 6.98 -10.79
CA ALA A 303 -18.82 8.09 -9.87
C ALA A 303 -17.56 8.86 -9.50
N ALA A 304 -16.36 8.30 -9.72
CA ALA A 304 -15.08 8.90 -9.36
C ALA A 304 -14.67 10.06 -10.31
N GLN A 305 -15.58 11.00 -10.56
CA GLN A 305 -15.35 12.15 -11.43
C GLN A 305 -14.58 13.27 -10.70
N MET A 306 -13.82 14.06 -11.45
CA MET A 306 -13.19 15.27 -10.92
C MET A 306 -14.22 16.17 -10.21
N GLY A 307 -13.94 16.59 -8.99
CA GLY A 307 -14.81 17.42 -8.17
C GLY A 307 -15.91 16.70 -7.40
N ALA A 308 -16.17 15.41 -7.70
CA ALA A 308 -17.03 14.55 -6.87
C ALA A 308 -16.44 14.38 -5.46
N THR A 309 -17.24 14.06 -4.46
CA THR A 309 -16.73 13.75 -3.12
C THR A 309 -16.38 12.28 -2.99
N CYS A 310 -15.40 11.95 -2.15
CA CYS A 310 -15.05 10.56 -1.88
C CYS A 310 -16.23 9.72 -1.39
N GLU A 311 -17.15 10.33 -0.59
CA GLU A 311 -18.36 9.63 -0.12
C GLU A 311 -19.31 9.30 -1.27
N SER A 312 -19.43 10.15 -2.30
CA SER A 312 -20.34 9.89 -3.42
C SER A 312 -19.93 8.65 -4.24
N VAL A 313 -18.63 8.30 -4.22
CA VAL A 313 -18.12 7.07 -4.83
C VAL A 313 -18.53 5.85 -4.00
N ASP A 314 -18.40 5.92 -2.67
CA ASP A 314 -18.88 4.87 -1.75
C ASP A 314 -20.40 4.68 -1.87
N ASP A 315 -21.16 5.78 -1.91
CA ASP A 315 -22.62 5.75 -2.05
C ASP A 315 -23.05 5.06 -3.36
N ALA A 316 -22.35 5.32 -4.46
CA ALA A 316 -22.66 4.72 -5.77
C ALA A 316 -22.53 3.19 -5.75
N ALA A 317 -21.43 2.66 -5.19
CA ALA A 317 -21.24 1.22 -5.06
C ALA A 317 -22.28 0.58 -4.13
N ARG A 318 -22.51 1.19 -2.94
CA ARG A 318 -23.46 0.69 -1.95
C ARG A 318 -24.89 0.70 -2.46
N ALA A 319 -25.28 1.68 -3.27
CA ALA A 319 -26.61 1.75 -3.86
C ALA A 319 -26.90 0.52 -4.74
N VAL A 320 -25.95 0.07 -5.55
CA VAL A 320 -26.09 -1.13 -6.38
C VAL A 320 -26.27 -2.38 -5.53
N ILE A 321 -25.44 -2.54 -4.52
CA ILE A 321 -25.45 -3.72 -3.63
C ILE A 321 -26.73 -3.74 -2.78
N THR A 322 -27.18 -2.59 -2.28
CA THR A 322 -28.43 -2.48 -1.51
C THR A 322 -29.66 -2.75 -2.37
N ALA A 323 -29.68 -2.26 -3.62
CA ALA A 323 -30.77 -2.52 -4.56
C ALA A 323 -30.89 -4.01 -4.93
N ALA A 324 -29.79 -4.76 -4.81
CA ALA A 324 -29.75 -6.21 -4.98
C ALA A 324 -30.14 -7.01 -3.73
N GLY A 325 -30.55 -6.34 -2.65
CA GLY A 325 -31.03 -6.97 -1.42
C GLY A 325 -29.97 -7.28 -0.36
N TYR A 326 -28.75 -6.72 -0.51
CA TYR A 326 -27.66 -6.86 0.47
C TYR A 326 -27.52 -5.59 1.33
N GLY A 327 -27.10 -5.76 2.57
CA GLY A 327 -26.98 -4.64 3.49
C GLY A 327 -28.31 -4.24 4.12
N PRO A 328 -28.63 -2.94 4.31
CA PRO A 328 -27.84 -1.72 3.96
C PRO A 328 -26.66 -1.45 4.90
N ASP A 329 -25.95 -0.36 4.63
CA ASP A 329 -24.81 0.11 5.42
C ASP A 329 -23.70 -0.95 5.55
N TYR A 330 -23.31 -1.28 6.77
CA TYR A 330 -22.35 -2.33 7.09
C TYR A 330 -23.01 -3.65 7.52
N LYS A 331 -24.33 -3.76 7.34
CA LYS A 331 -25.08 -4.97 7.69
C LYS A 331 -24.77 -6.09 6.71
N LEU A 332 -24.51 -7.26 7.24
CA LEU A 332 -24.24 -8.47 6.46
C LEU A 332 -25.49 -9.34 6.29
N PRO A 333 -25.63 -10.09 5.19
CA PRO A 333 -24.73 -10.07 4.01
C PRO A 333 -24.71 -8.73 3.31
N GLY A 334 -23.54 -8.26 2.91
CA GLY A 334 -23.37 -6.93 2.31
C GLY A 334 -21.93 -6.45 2.33
N VAL A 335 -21.71 -5.13 2.35
CA VAL A 335 -20.40 -4.47 2.28
C VAL A 335 -19.86 -4.19 3.69
N PRO A 336 -18.83 -4.92 4.16
CA PRO A 336 -18.31 -4.76 5.53
C PRO A 336 -17.36 -3.58 5.72
N HIS A 337 -16.81 -3.04 4.65
CA HIS A 337 -15.77 -2.00 4.69
C HIS A 337 -16.02 -0.86 3.69
N ARG A 338 -15.09 0.07 3.59
CA ARG A 338 -15.10 1.18 2.60
C ARG A 338 -14.99 0.64 1.17
N THR A 339 -15.44 1.43 0.19
CA THR A 339 -15.40 1.07 -1.23
C THR A 339 -13.99 1.16 -1.84
N GLY A 340 -13.07 1.90 -1.20
CA GLY A 340 -11.70 1.99 -1.67
C GLY A 340 -10.84 2.91 -0.81
N HIS A 341 -9.56 2.91 -1.08
CA HIS A 341 -8.55 3.70 -0.38
C HIS A 341 -7.58 4.38 -1.34
N GLY A 342 -6.92 5.44 -0.88
CA GLY A 342 -5.80 6.03 -1.61
C GLY A 342 -4.63 5.04 -1.69
N ILE A 343 -3.87 5.12 -2.78
CA ILE A 343 -2.72 4.25 -3.02
C ILE A 343 -1.57 5.02 -3.65
N GLY A 344 -0.33 4.59 -3.39
CA GLY A 344 0.88 5.22 -3.93
C GLY A 344 2.14 4.54 -3.44
N LEU A 345 2.98 5.20 -2.62
CA LEU A 345 4.13 4.58 -1.96
C LEU A 345 3.74 3.62 -0.83
N ASP A 346 2.55 3.79 -0.28
CA ASP A 346 1.92 2.81 0.59
C ASP A 346 0.72 2.21 -0.13
N GLY A 347 0.42 0.93 0.12
CA GLY A 347 -0.79 0.29 -0.37
C GLY A 347 -2.03 1.05 0.09
N HIS A 348 -2.03 1.52 1.36
CA HIS A 348 -3.09 2.38 1.88
C HIS A 348 -2.53 3.78 2.19
N GLU A 349 -2.98 4.77 1.43
CA GLU A 349 -2.70 6.19 1.64
C GLU A 349 -3.97 6.99 1.92
N TRP A 350 -3.81 8.21 2.37
CA TRP A 350 -4.87 9.19 2.44
C TRP A 350 -5.26 9.62 1.00
N THR A 351 -6.53 9.65 0.59
CA THR A 351 -7.76 9.55 1.40
C THR A 351 -8.60 8.33 0.95
N ASN A 352 -9.82 8.12 1.45
CA ASN A 352 -10.60 6.90 1.22
C ASN A 352 -11.96 7.19 0.59
N PHE A 353 -12.44 6.30 -0.28
CA PHE A 353 -13.84 6.24 -0.71
C PHE A 353 -14.68 5.62 0.40
N VAL A 354 -15.21 6.48 1.25
CA VAL A 354 -15.97 6.07 2.43
C VAL A 354 -17.01 7.12 2.80
N ARG A 355 -18.12 6.68 3.34
CA ARG A 355 -19.19 7.54 3.87
C ARG A 355 -18.65 8.64 4.77
N GLY A 356 -19.15 9.86 4.60
CA GLY A 356 -18.77 11.04 5.38
C GLY A 356 -17.50 11.73 4.93
N ASN A 357 -16.72 11.15 3.99
CA ASN A 357 -15.55 11.79 3.45
C ASN A 357 -15.91 12.81 2.35
N LYS A 358 -15.88 14.09 2.71
CA LYS A 358 -16.22 15.22 1.84
C LYS A 358 -15.05 15.70 0.97
N THR A 359 -13.88 15.06 1.03
CA THR A 359 -12.74 15.41 0.17
C THR A 359 -13.14 15.31 -1.29
N ARG A 360 -12.90 16.39 -2.04
CA ARG A 360 -13.18 16.43 -3.47
C ARG A 360 -12.05 15.80 -4.26
N LEU A 361 -12.42 15.05 -5.28
CA LEU A 361 -11.47 14.39 -6.18
C LEU A 361 -10.79 15.41 -7.08
N GLU A 362 -9.46 15.32 -7.14
CA GLU A 362 -8.60 16.18 -7.94
C GLU A 362 -7.74 15.35 -8.89
N PRO A 363 -7.36 15.87 -10.07
CA PRO A 363 -6.46 15.20 -11.00
C PRO A 363 -5.15 14.76 -10.32
N GLY A 364 -4.73 13.52 -10.56
CA GLY A 364 -3.55 12.90 -9.95
C GLY A 364 -3.83 12.14 -8.65
N MET A 365 -5.02 12.23 -8.06
CA MET A 365 -5.40 11.34 -6.95
C MET A 365 -5.56 9.91 -7.45
N CYS A 366 -4.99 8.95 -6.72
CA CYS A 366 -5.07 7.52 -7.03
C CYS A 366 -5.79 6.76 -5.92
N PHE A 367 -6.61 5.78 -6.32
CA PHE A 367 -7.42 4.99 -5.39
C PHE A 367 -7.53 3.53 -5.87
N SER A 368 -7.77 2.61 -4.92
CA SER A 368 -8.44 1.36 -5.22
C SER A 368 -9.94 1.58 -5.40
N ALA A 369 -10.61 0.70 -6.15
CA ALA A 369 -12.07 0.58 -6.19
C ALA A 369 -12.40 -0.90 -5.97
N GLU A 370 -12.77 -1.24 -4.73
CA GLU A 370 -12.83 -2.60 -4.20
C GLU A 370 -14.10 -2.88 -3.37
N PRO A 371 -15.30 -2.55 -3.85
CA PRO A 371 -16.47 -2.99 -3.12
C PRO A 371 -16.43 -4.50 -2.92
N THR A 372 -17.12 -4.98 -1.90
CA THR A 372 -17.06 -6.39 -1.52
C THR A 372 -18.43 -6.84 -1.04
N ILE A 373 -18.92 -7.97 -1.53
CA ILE A 373 -20.09 -8.63 -0.99
C ILE A 373 -19.63 -9.80 -0.12
N VAL A 374 -19.92 -9.72 1.18
CA VAL A 374 -19.63 -10.77 2.17
C VAL A 374 -20.89 -11.48 2.60
N ASN A 375 -20.89 -12.80 2.50
CA ASN A 375 -21.89 -13.68 3.13
C ASN A 375 -21.19 -14.83 3.84
N TYR A 376 -21.07 -14.76 5.15
CA TYR A 376 -20.42 -15.81 5.96
C TYR A 376 -21.08 -17.18 5.88
N ALA A 377 -22.35 -17.25 5.44
CA ALA A 377 -23.05 -18.52 5.25
C ALA A 377 -22.70 -19.21 3.91
N GLU A 378 -22.13 -18.46 2.96
CA GLU A 378 -21.86 -18.94 1.60
C GLU A 378 -20.40 -18.65 1.19
N PHE A 379 -20.13 -17.43 0.73
CA PHE A 379 -18.83 -16.95 0.22
C PHE A 379 -18.81 -15.42 0.15
N GLY A 380 -17.66 -14.88 -0.18
CA GLY A 380 -17.49 -13.44 -0.52
C GLY A 380 -16.98 -13.27 -1.95
N ILE A 381 -17.30 -12.14 -2.55
CA ILE A 381 -16.79 -11.70 -3.86
C ILE A 381 -16.20 -10.30 -3.69
N ARG A 382 -14.98 -10.10 -4.14
CA ARG A 382 -14.33 -8.79 -4.29
C ARG A 382 -13.73 -8.67 -5.69
N LEU A 383 -13.97 -7.54 -6.31
CA LEU A 383 -13.31 -7.12 -7.55
C LEU A 383 -12.64 -5.79 -7.27
N GLU A 384 -11.36 -5.69 -7.59
CA GLU A 384 -10.57 -4.51 -7.30
C GLU A 384 -9.66 -4.15 -8.45
N ASP A 385 -9.64 -2.88 -8.77
CA ASP A 385 -8.68 -2.27 -9.68
C ASP A 385 -8.28 -0.89 -9.17
N CYS A 386 -7.05 -0.49 -9.46
CA CYS A 386 -6.58 0.85 -9.19
C CYS A 386 -6.98 1.82 -10.32
N LEU A 387 -7.34 3.03 -9.91
CA LEU A 387 -7.66 4.13 -10.81
C LEU A 387 -6.97 5.43 -10.38
N TYR A 388 -6.87 6.38 -11.28
CA TYR A 388 -6.50 7.74 -10.98
C TYR A 388 -7.45 8.75 -11.62
N ILE A 389 -7.59 9.89 -10.99
CA ILE A 389 -8.45 10.98 -11.45
C ILE A 389 -7.71 11.79 -12.52
N THR A 390 -8.40 12.12 -13.60
CA THR A 390 -7.94 13.05 -14.63
C THR A 390 -8.93 14.21 -14.78
N GLU A 391 -8.59 15.23 -15.53
CA GLU A 391 -9.52 16.32 -15.87
C GLU A 391 -10.76 15.82 -16.63
N ASN A 392 -10.64 14.68 -17.32
CA ASN A 392 -11.71 14.07 -18.10
C ASN A 392 -12.42 12.91 -17.36
N GLY A 393 -12.21 12.77 -16.06
CA GLY A 393 -12.78 11.71 -15.22
C GLY A 393 -11.76 10.64 -14.81
N PRO A 394 -12.23 9.51 -14.28
CA PRO A 394 -11.37 8.43 -13.80
C PRO A 394 -10.70 7.70 -14.96
N LYS A 395 -9.46 7.29 -14.74
CA LYS A 395 -8.73 6.39 -15.64
C LYS A 395 -8.22 5.20 -14.84
N LEU A 396 -8.55 4.02 -15.30
CA LEU A 396 -8.06 2.76 -14.73
C LEU A 396 -6.62 2.50 -15.17
N PHE A 397 -5.82 1.89 -14.27
CA PHE A 397 -4.50 1.35 -14.63
C PHE A 397 -4.62 0.02 -15.38
N THR A 398 -5.65 -0.77 -15.06
CA THR A 398 -5.91 -2.09 -15.66
C THR A 398 -7.36 -2.18 -16.10
N PRO A 399 -7.69 -3.03 -17.10
CA PRO A 399 -9.08 -3.32 -17.44
C PRO A 399 -9.82 -3.95 -16.25
N LEU A 400 -11.07 -3.57 -16.05
CA LEU A 400 -11.95 -4.26 -15.11
C LEU A 400 -12.11 -5.73 -15.54
N SER A 401 -12.22 -6.62 -14.54
CA SER A 401 -12.47 -8.05 -14.77
C SER A 401 -13.64 -8.26 -15.73
N PRO A 402 -13.45 -8.97 -16.86
CA PRO A 402 -14.52 -9.08 -17.87
C PRO A 402 -15.65 -10.01 -17.44
N SER A 403 -15.36 -11.15 -16.81
CA SER A 403 -16.35 -12.11 -16.32
C SER A 403 -15.77 -13.02 -15.24
N ILE A 404 -16.64 -13.73 -14.52
CA ILE A 404 -16.23 -14.75 -13.54
C ILE A 404 -15.43 -15.89 -14.19
N ASP A 405 -15.71 -16.22 -15.47
CA ASP A 405 -15.02 -17.28 -16.22
C ASP A 405 -13.70 -16.81 -16.84
N ARG A 406 -13.53 -15.49 -17.00
CA ARG A 406 -12.32 -14.85 -17.54
C ARG A 406 -12.01 -13.63 -16.69
N PRO A 407 -11.39 -13.80 -15.52
CA PRO A 407 -11.18 -12.71 -14.57
C PRO A 407 -10.08 -11.72 -15.00
N VAL A 408 -9.25 -12.07 -15.98
CA VAL A 408 -8.18 -11.26 -16.59
C VAL A 408 -8.22 -11.31 -18.09
#